data_f744e68ae209ab1c557d46f4c664d55c
#
_entry.id   f744e68ae209ab1c557d46f4c664d55c
#
_cell.length_a   1.000
_cell.length_b   1.000
_cell.length_c   1.000
_cell.angle_alpha   90.00
_cell.angle_beta   90.00
_cell.angle_gamma   90.00
#
_symmetry.space_group_name_H-M   'P 1'
#
loop_
_entity.id
_entity.type
_entity.pdbx_description
1 polymer ?
#
loop_
_entity_poly.entity_id
_entity_poly.type
_entity_poly.pdbx_seq_one_letter_code
_entity_poly.pdbx_strand_id
1 'polypeptide(L)'
;MFTTDSILLRDYFFPRITLKNSVEFQNLYDHFQSVQVKPIKVTYSKESNIKKKVRIRTEYGSPNILKRDYQFQKSNIRFRMDQLKCTINIYNDEQGSQQYLMNKIIDLIQFVGSLSTSNISELILNVYLIDEKKTIHAQMKELGKEQVNSGSCQIGDKTIITIYRMEELMKVIIHELIHAFQ
;
A
#
# COMPACT_ATOMS: atom_id res chain seq x y z
N MET A 1 2.24 12.95 -10.22
CA MET A 1 2.41 14.39 -10.56
C MET A 1 2.60 15.12 -9.24
N PHE A 2 3.65 15.90 -9.06
CA PHE A 2 3.86 16.70 -7.84
C PHE A 2 2.90 17.89 -7.84
N THR A 3 2.33 18.22 -6.66
CA THR A 3 1.55 19.45 -6.51
C THR A 3 2.48 20.67 -6.56
N THR A 4 1.93 21.84 -6.85
CA THR A 4 2.69 23.11 -6.86
C THR A 4 3.43 23.32 -5.54
N ASP A 5 2.76 23.01 -4.40
CA ASP A 5 3.35 23.17 -3.06
C ASP A 5 4.48 22.16 -2.82
N SER A 6 4.37 20.94 -3.33
CA SER A 6 5.45 19.95 -3.26
C SER A 6 6.68 20.39 -4.05
N ILE A 7 6.49 21.06 -5.20
CA ILE A 7 7.58 21.61 -6.01
C ILE A 7 8.25 22.77 -5.26
N LEU A 8 7.47 23.68 -4.68
CA LEU A 8 8.00 24.80 -3.90
C LEU A 8 8.79 24.33 -2.68
N LEU A 9 8.28 23.35 -1.94
CA LEU A 9 8.99 22.75 -0.80
C LEU A 9 10.27 22.06 -1.23
N ARG A 10 10.24 21.30 -2.32
CA ARG A 10 11.45 20.68 -2.88
C ARG A 10 12.49 21.75 -3.23
N ASP A 11 12.10 22.80 -3.93
CA ASP A 11 13.04 23.83 -4.42
C ASP A 11 13.57 24.69 -3.28
N TYR A 12 12.81 24.80 -2.16
CA TYR A 12 13.25 25.48 -0.93
C TYR A 12 14.29 24.67 -0.15
N PHE A 13 14.01 23.38 0.10
CA PHE A 13 14.89 22.52 0.91
C PHE A 13 16.04 21.92 0.12
N PHE A 14 15.88 21.77 -1.19
CA PHE A 14 16.85 21.15 -2.08
C PHE A 14 17.11 22.05 -3.32
N PRO A 15 17.58 23.31 -3.10
CA PRO A 15 17.83 24.21 -4.20
C PRO A 15 18.91 23.62 -5.12
N ARG A 16 18.49 23.14 -6.29
CA ARG A 16 19.38 22.65 -7.36
C ARG A 16 20.29 21.50 -6.94
N ILE A 17 19.74 20.46 -6.34
CA ILE A 17 20.39 19.15 -6.44
C ILE A 17 20.31 18.76 -7.91
N THR A 18 21.33 19.16 -8.67
CA THR A 18 21.64 18.49 -9.92
C THR A 18 22.02 17.09 -9.47
N LEU A 19 21.11 16.13 -9.60
CA LEU A 19 21.44 14.72 -9.49
C LEU A 19 22.50 14.50 -10.56
N LYS A 20 23.78 14.60 -10.17
CA LYS A 20 24.84 14.04 -10.98
C LYS A 20 24.46 12.58 -11.08
N ASN A 21 24.18 12.12 -12.30
CA ASN A 21 23.96 10.71 -12.56
C ASN A 21 25.18 9.97 -12.02
N SER A 22 25.09 9.50 -10.79
CA SER A 22 26.11 8.61 -10.25
C SER A 22 26.01 7.30 -11.02
N VAL A 23 27.13 6.62 -11.17
CA VAL A 23 27.16 5.30 -11.80
C VAL A 23 26.21 4.34 -11.05
N GLU A 24 26.11 4.50 -9.73
CA GLU A 24 25.19 3.71 -8.88
C GLU A 24 23.73 4.00 -9.21
N PHE A 25 23.36 5.26 -9.44
CA PHE A 25 21.99 5.61 -9.82
C PHE A 25 21.64 5.06 -11.20
N GLN A 26 22.55 5.13 -12.17
CA GLN A 26 22.33 4.56 -13.50
C GLN A 26 22.20 3.04 -13.41
N ASN A 27 23.07 2.36 -12.66
CA ASN A 27 22.99 0.92 -12.43
C ASN A 27 21.66 0.52 -11.78
N LEU A 28 21.18 1.29 -10.80
CA LEU A 28 19.89 1.06 -10.17
C LEU A 28 18.73 1.26 -11.15
N TYR A 29 18.79 2.33 -11.96
CA TYR A 29 17.78 2.59 -12.99
C TYR A 29 17.74 1.48 -14.03
N ASP A 30 18.91 1.04 -14.53
CA ASP A 30 19.02 -0.04 -15.52
C ASP A 30 18.53 -1.38 -14.94
N HIS A 31 18.81 -1.61 -13.65
CA HIS A 31 18.26 -2.76 -12.94
C HIS A 31 16.73 -2.71 -12.91
N PHE A 32 16.13 -1.58 -12.54
CA PHE A 32 14.67 -1.42 -12.56
C PHE A 32 14.06 -1.59 -13.95
N GLN A 33 14.73 -1.11 -15.01
CA GLN A 33 14.28 -1.32 -16.37
C GLN A 33 14.40 -2.79 -16.81
N SER A 34 15.37 -3.52 -16.29
CA SER A 34 15.60 -4.94 -16.61
C SER A 34 14.65 -5.90 -15.90
N VAL A 35 13.98 -5.44 -14.83
CA VAL A 35 13.01 -6.25 -14.08
C VAL A 35 11.82 -6.59 -14.97
N GLN A 36 11.81 -7.82 -15.49
CA GLN A 36 10.67 -8.33 -16.24
C GLN A 36 9.63 -8.86 -15.27
N VAL A 37 8.47 -8.20 -15.25
CA VAL A 37 7.31 -8.69 -14.52
C VAL A 37 6.79 -9.94 -15.23
N LYS A 38 7.01 -11.12 -14.66
CA LYS A 38 6.52 -12.37 -15.23
C LYS A 38 4.98 -12.40 -15.18
N PRO A 39 4.31 -12.82 -16.26
CA PRO A 39 2.85 -12.95 -16.21
C PRO A 39 2.44 -13.96 -15.15
N ILE A 40 1.57 -13.54 -14.24
CA ILE A 40 1.06 -14.38 -13.14
C ILE A 40 -0.32 -14.89 -13.50
N LYS A 41 -0.55 -16.18 -13.20
CA LYS A 41 -1.90 -16.75 -13.23
C LYS A 41 -2.68 -16.26 -12.02
N VAL A 42 -3.56 -15.27 -12.23
CA VAL A 42 -4.42 -14.72 -11.18
C VAL A 42 -5.75 -15.45 -11.17
N THR A 43 -6.13 -16.00 -10.02
CA THR A 43 -7.45 -16.58 -9.81
C THR A 43 -8.33 -15.57 -9.08
N TYR A 44 -9.35 -15.07 -9.76
CA TYR A 44 -10.30 -14.14 -9.19
C TYR A 44 -11.40 -14.90 -8.44
N SER A 45 -11.53 -14.67 -7.14
CA SER A 45 -12.73 -15.05 -6.41
C SER A 45 -13.54 -13.80 -6.09
N LYS A 46 -14.68 -13.63 -6.75
CA LYS A 46 -15.61 -12.54 -6.43
C LYS A 46 -16.44 -13.00 -5.22
N GLU A 47 -16.17 -12.46 -4.04
CA GLU A 47 -17.11 -12.66 -2.93
C GLU A 47 -18.41 -11.91 -3.24
N SER A 48 -19.54 -12.50 -2.79
CA SER A 48 -20.88 -11.98 -2.94
C SER A 48 -21.00 -10.49 -2.56
N ASN A 49 -21.84 -9.74 -3.28
CA ASN A 49 -22.17 -8.32 -3.07
C ASN A 49 -22.86 -8.00 -1.72
N ILE A 50 -22.61 -8.78 -0.68
CA ILE A 50 -23.21 -8.56 0.64
C ILE A 50 -22.36 -7.55 1.38
N LYS A 51 -22.97 -6.41 1.72
CA LYS A 51 -22.33 -5.46 2.64
C LYS A 51 -22.16 -6.13 4.00
N LYS A 52 -20.92 -6.20 4.46
CA LYS A 52 -20.58 -6.74 5.78
C LYS A 52 -20.20 -5.60 6.70
N LYS A 53 -20.66 -5.70 7.95
CA LYS A 53 -20.18 -4.83 9.02
C LYS A 53 -18.75 -5.23 9.36
N VAL A 54 -17.80 -4.32 9.17
CA VAL A 54 -16.37 -4.57 9.36
C VAL A 54 -15.82 -3.55 10.36
N ARG A 55 -15.06 -4.03 11.32
CA ARG A 55 -14.25 -3.20 12.21
C ARG A 55 -12.78 -3.44 11.87
N ILE A 56 -12.05 -2.37 11.61
CA ILE A 56 -10.61 -2.45 11.33
C ILE A 56 -9.90 -2.78 12.64
N ARG A 57 -9.06 -3.81 12.59
CA ARG A 57 -8.25 -4.24 13.74
C ARG A 57 -6.78 -4.03 13.42
N THR A 58 -6.20 -2.99 14.00
CA THR A 58 -4.77 -2.72 13.97
C THR A 58 -4.40 -1.92 15.22
N GLU A 59 -3.23 -2.16 15.76
CA GLU A 59 -2.73 -1.44 16.93
C GLU A 59 -2.23 -0.03 16.59
N TYR A 60 -2.03 0.24 15.31
CA TYR A 60 -1.37 1.45 14.80
C TYR A 60 -2.32 2.47 14.18
N GLY A 61 -3.61 2.15 14.07
CA GLY A 61 -4.60 3.02 13.44
C GLY A 61 -5.05 4.18 14.31
N SER A 62 -5.57 5.23 13.67
CA SER A 62 -6.26 6.32 14.33
C SER A 62 -7.45 5.79 15.16
N PRO A 63 -7.64 6.25 16.42
CA PRO A 63 -8.81 5.87 17.22
C PRO A 63 -10.14 6.15 16.53
N ASN A 64 -10.22 7.19 15.71
CA ASN A 64 -11.43 7.55 14.97
C ASN A 64 -11.78 6.50 13.90
N ILE A 65 -10.78 5.94 13.23
CA ILE A 65 -10.96 4.87 12.25
C ILE A 65 -11.27 3.55 12.95
N LEU A 66 -10.57 3.22 14.02
CA LEU A 66 -10.66 1.91 14.69
C LEU A 66 -11.96 1.72 15.48
N LYS A 67 -12.57 2.82 15.96
CA LYS A 67 -13.80 2.76 16.78
C LYS A 67 -15.07 2.67 15.94
N ARG A 68 -15.01 2.96 14.63
CA ARG A 68 -16.18 2.93 13.74
C ARG A 68 -16.46 1.55 13.21
N ASP A 69 -17.73 1.26 13.04
CA ASP A 69 -18.21 0.12 12.27
C ASP A 69 -18.51 0.58 10.85
N TYR A 70 -17.89 -0.05 9.86
CA TYR A 70 -18.05 0.27 8.45
C TYR A 70 -18.93 -0.76 7.75
N GLN A 71 -19.69 -0.30 6.75
CA GLN A 71 -20.50 -1.15 5.87
C GLN A 71 -19.77 -1.27 4.53
N PHE A 72 -18.91 -2.28 4.40
CA PHE A 72 -18.11 -2.46 3.19
C PHE A 72 -18.60 -3.62 2.33
N GLN A 73 -18.46 -3.45 1.01
CA GLN A 73 -18.36 -4.57 0.08
C GLN A 73 -16.91 -5.04 0.07
N LYS A 74 -16.71 -6.35 0.08
CA LYS A 74 -15.40 -6.96 -0.01
C LYS A 74 -15.18 -7.53 -1.40
N SER A 75 -14.12 -7.10 -2.06
CA SER A 75 -13.56 -7.73 -3.26
C SER A 75 -12.29 -8.47 -2.89
N ASN A 76 -12.11 -9.68 -3.40
CA ASN A 76 -10.98 -10.54 -3.06
C ASN A 76 -10.31 -11.09 -4.30
N ILE A 77 -8.99 -11.08 -4.31
CA ILE A 77 -8.16 -11.76 -5.30
C ILE A 77 -7.15 -12.65 -4.58
N ARG A 78 -6.95 -13.85 -5.11
CA ARG A 78 -5.90 -14.76 -4.70
C ARG A 78 -5.02 -15.12 -5.90
N PHE A 79 -3.74 -15.08 -5.70
CA PHE A 79 -2.76 -15.49 -6.73
C PHE A 79 -1.50 -16.06 -6.07
N ARG A 80 -0.66 -16.66 -6.88
CA ARG A 80 0.62 -17.19 -6.43
C ARG A 80 1.73 -16.60 -7.31
N MET A 81 2.79 -16.19 -6.65
CA MET A 81 4.02 -15.73 -7.27
C MET A 81 5.16 -16.62 -6.76
N ASP A 82 5.64 -17.53 -7.62
CA ASP A 82 6.55 -18.62 -7.24
C ASP A 82 6.01 -19.41 -6.04
N GLN A 83 6.65 -19.36 -4.87
CA GLN A 83 6.19 -20.03 -3.66
C GLN A 83 5.30 -19.14 -2.78
N LEU A 84 5.27 -17.83 -3.03
CA LEU A 84 4.50 -16.87 -2.26
C LEU A 84 3.00 -16.95 -2.60
N LYS A 85 2.18 -17.23 -1.61
CA LYS A 85 0.71 -17.15 -1.71
C LYS A 85 0.26 -15.74 -1.37
N CYS A 86 -0.40 -15.07 -2.30
CA CYS A 86 -0.90 -13.72 -2.11
C CYS A 86 -2.42 -13.67 -2.04
N THR A 87 -2.94 -12.90 -1.10
CA THR A 87 -4.36 -12.57 -0.98
C THR A 87 -4.53 -11.07 -0.86
N ILE A 88 -5.29 -10.45 -1.76
CA ILE A 88 -5.65 -9.03 -1.68
C ILE A 88 -7.13 -8.95 -1.35
N ASN A 89 -7.47 -8.25 -0.29
CA ASN A 89 -8.84 -7.92 0.10
C ASN A 89 -9.03 -6.42 0.01
N ILE A 90 -9.98 -5.95 -0.82
CA ILE A 90 -10.35 -4.54 -0.90
C ILE A 90 -11.74 -4.38 -0.30
N TYR A 91 -11.85 -3.48 0.64
CA TYR A 91 -13.08 -3.11 1.34
C TYR A 91 -13.48 -1.69 0.91
N ASN A 92 -14.63 -1.57 0.27
CA ASN A 92 -15.15 -0.32 -0.27
C ASN A 92 -16.63 -0.16 0.11
N ASP A 93 -17.09 1.06 0.33
CA ASP A 93 -18.50 1.40 0.59
C ASP A 93 -19.29 1.66 -0.70
N GLU A 94 -18.61 1.95 -1.81
CA GLU A 94 -19.21 2.20 -3.10
C GLU A 94 -19.37 0.94 -3.96
N GLN A 95 -20.42 0.91 -4.76
CA GLN A 95 -20.59 -0.11 -5.78
C GLN A 95 -19.70 0.19 -6.99
N GLY A 96 -18.72 -0.66 -7.22
CA GLY A 96 -17.83 -0.53 -8.37
C GLY A 96 -16.85 -1.67 -8.51
N SER A 97 -16.28 -1.80 -9.70
CA SER A 97 -15.20 -2.77 -9.93
C SER A 97 -13.88 -2.21 -9.38
N GLN A 98 -13.27 -2.93 -8.46
CA GLN A 98 -11.94 -2.61 -7.96
C GLN A 98 -10.83 -3.26 -8.78
N GLN A 99 -11.15 -3.78 -9.96
CA GLN A 99 -10.23 -4.55 -10.80
C GLN A 99 -8.97 -3.78 -11.17
N TYR A 100 -9.11 -2.50 -11.55
CA TYR A 100 -7.96 -1.66 -11.89
C TYR A 100 -7.01 -1.49 -10.71
N LEU A 101 -7.55 -1.18 -9.52
CA LEU A 101 -6.75 -1.04 -8.31
C LEU A 101 -6.05 -2.34 -7.94
N MET A 102 -6.77 -3.46 -8.03
CA MET A 102 -6.21 -4.79 -7.77
C MET A 102 -5.04 -5.11 -8.70
N ASN A 103 -5.17 -4.85 -10.00
CA ASN A 103 -4.10 -5.09 -10.97
C ASN A 103 -2.87 -4.24 -10.62
N LYS A 104 -3.04 -2.97 -10.28
CA LYS A 104 -1.93 -2.10 -9.85
C LYS A 104 -1.23 -2.60 -8.59
N ILE A 105 -1.98 -3.12 -7.63
CA ILE A 105 -1.42 -3.71 -6.42
C ILE A 105 -0.65 -4.99 -6.75
N ILE A 106 -1.16 -5.82 -7.65
CA ILE A 106 -0.46 -7.03 -8.12
C ILE A 106 0.87 -6.65 -8.76
N ASP A 107 0.88 -5.66 -9.67
CA ASP A 107 2.10 -5.17 -10.32
C ASP A 107 3.13 -4.69 -9.29
N LEU A 108 2.70 -3.97 -8.24
CA LEU A 108 3.58 -3.52 -7.15
C LEU A 108 4.14 -4.70 -6.33
N ILE A 109 3.31 -5.67 -5.97
CA ILE A 109 3.77 -6.86 -5.22
C ILE A 109 4.81 -7.62 -6.06
N GLN A 110 4.58 -7.78 -7.36
CA GLN A 110 5.53 -8.41 -8.27
C GLN A 110 6.84 -7.64 -8.33
N PHE A 111 6.77 -6.33 -8.52
CA PHE A 111 7.93 -5.47 -8.62
C PHE A 111 8.77 -5.53 -7.33
N VAL A 112 8.17 -5.25 -6.17
CA VAL A 112 8.89 -5.27 -4.88
C VAL A 112 9.40 -6.67 -4.55
N GLY A 113 8.58 -7.70 -4.77
CA GLY A 113 8.96 -9.10 -4.54
C GLY A 113 10.11 -9.56 -5.42
N SER A 114 10.23 -9.07 -6.69
CA SER A 114 11.34 -9.40 -7.58
C SER A 114 12.68 -8.78 -7.14
N LEU A 115 12.63 -7.73 -6.34
CA LEU A 115 13.82 -7.06 -5.78
C LEU A 115 14.23 -7.64 -4.42
N SER A 116 13.39 -8.48 -3.82
CA SER A 116 13.61 -9.01 -2.48
C SER A 116 14.33 -10.33 -2.48
N THR A 117 15.12 -10.56 -1.44
CA THR A 117 15.69 -11.85 -1.08
C THR A 117 14.93 -12.56 0.04
N SER A 118 13.84 -11.96 0.51
CA SER A 118 13.03 -12.49 1.61
C SER A 118 12.22 -13.72 1.20
N ASN A 119 12.10 -14.68 2.11
CA ASN A 119 11.40 -15.96 1.89
C ASN A 119 10.03 -16.00 2.60
N ILE A 120 9.22 -14.96 2.45
CA ILE A 120 7.85 -15.01 2.97
C ILE A 120 7.01 -16.03 2.18
N SER A 121 6.22 -16.83 2.89
CA SER A 121 5.39 -17.87 2.27
C SER A 121 3.96 -17.45 1.97
N GLU A 122 3.43 -16.51 2.75
CA GLU A 122 2.06 -15.99 2.61
C GLU A 122 2.02 -14.48 2.87
N LEU A 123 1.41 -13.74 1.93
CA LEU A 123 1.14 -12.31 2.04
C LEU A 123 -0.35 -12.05 1.95
N ILE A 124 -0.89 -11.36 2.96
CA ILE A 124 -2.27 -10.86 2.95
C ILE A 124 -2.24 -9.35 2.98
N LEU A 125 -2.86 -8.72 2.00
CA LEU A 125 -3.05 -7.29 1.93
C LEU A 125 -4.53 -6.94 2.12
N ASN A 126 -4.85 -6.24 3.20
CA ASN A 126 -6.17 -5.71 3.50
C ASN A 126 -6.19 -4.21 3.24
N VAL A 127 -6.98 -3.77 2.27
CA VAL A 127 -7.10 -2.37 1.86
C VAL A 127 -8.51 -1.89 2.17
N TYR A 128 -8.64 -0.95 3.11
CA TYR A 128 -9.89 -0.29 3.46
C TYR A 128 -9.91 1.09 2.82
N LEU A 129 -10.79 1.28 1.82
CA LEU A 129 -10.91 2.54 1.09
C LEU A 129 -11.73 3.54 1.89
N ILE A 130 -11.11 4.16 2.90
CA ILE A 130 -11.73 5.15 3.77
C ILE A 130 -11.25 6.54 3.36
N ASP A 131 -12.20 7.42 3.02
CA ASP A 131 -11.92 8.82 2.73
C ASP A 131 -11.82 9.65 4.04
N GLU A 132 -10.86 9.30 4.88
CA GLU A 132 -10.53 10.07 6.07
C GLU A 132 -9.11 10.60 5.95
N LYS A 133 -8.99 11.91 5.77
CA LYS A 133 -7.70 12.59 5.59
C LYS A 133 -6.95 12.74 6.90
N LYS A 134 -5.63 12.78 6.81
CA LYS A 134 -4.78 13.20 7.93
C LYS A 134 -5.07 14.66 8.26
N THR A 135 -5.32 14.93 9.53
CA THR A 135 -5.59 16.31 9.99
C THR A 135 -4.46 16.74 10.92
N ILE A 136 -3.76 17.80 10.54
CA ILE A 136 -2.73 18.43 11.36
C ILE A 136 -3.25 19.82 11.75
N HIS A 137 -3.36 20.05 13.03
CA HIS A 137 -3.75 21.36 13.54
C HIS A 137 -2.51 22.15 13.96
N ALA A 138 -2.46 23.44 13.59
CA ALA A 138 -1.31 24.33 13.87
C ALA A 138 -0.91 24.41 15.36
N GLN A 139 -1.83 24.05 16.26
CA GLN A 139 -1.61 24.09 17.72
C GLN A 139 -1.10 22.76 18.29
N MET A 140 -0.92 21.71 17.46
CA MET A 140 -0.42 20.43 17.93
C MET A 140 1.07 20.55 18.26
N LYS A 141 1.42 20.17 19.50
CA LYS A 141 2.81 20.11 19.94
C LYS A 141 3.53 18.85 19.45
N GLU A 142 2.77 17.76 19.26
CA GLU A 142 3.29 16.45 18.85
C GLU A 142 2.34 15.80 17.86
N LEU A 143 2.89 15.04 16.91
CA LEU A 143 2.12 14.23 15.97
C LEU A 143 1.81 12.88 16.60
N GLY A 144 0.54 12.53 16.68
CA GLY A 144 0.07 11.24 17.15
C GLY A 144 -0.09 10.21 16.01
N LYS A 145 -0.50 9.00 16.36
CA LYS A 145 -0.73 7.91 15.39
C LYS A 145 -1.76 8.29 14.31
N GLU A 146 -2.75 9.07 14.67
CA GLU A 146 -3.80 9.54 13.77
C GLU A 146 -3.29 10.45 12.65
N GLN A 147 -2.19 11.17 12.86
CA GLN A 147 -1.61 12.07 11.89
C GLN A 147 -0.57 11.38 11.00
N VAL A 148 0.05 10.31 11.49
CA VAL A 148 1.20 9.69 10.83
C VAL A 148 0.80 8.42 10.08
N ASN A 149 0.08 7.51 10.74
CA ASN A 149 -0.15 6.18 10.20
C ASN A 149 -1.32 6.12 9.21
N SER A 150 -1.13 5.42 8.12
CA SER A 150 -2.16 5.06 7.12
C SER A 150 -2.19 3.57 6.82
N GLY A 151 -1.21 2.83 7.32
CA GLY A 151 -1.06 1.39 7.17
C GLY A 151 -0.23 0.79 8.28
N SER A 152 -0.07 -0.52 8.22
CA SER A 152 0.79 -1.31 9.10
C SER A 152 1.15 -2.64 8.45
N CYS A 153 2.36 -3.13 8.72
CA CYS A 153 2.84 -4.45 8.33
C CYS A 153 3.13 -5.28 9.58
N GLN A 154 2.55 -6.48 9.64
CA GLN A 154 2.86 -7.50 10.65
C GLN A 154 3.62 -8.62 9.97
N ILE A 155 4.90 -8.75 10.30
CA ILE A 155 5.82 -9.74 9.72
C ILE A 155 5.73 -11.04 10.53
N GLY A 156 5.73 -12.19 9.83
CA GLY A 156 5.70 -13.52 10.41
C GLY A 156 5.60 -14.58 9.30
N ASP A 157 5.31 -15.83 9.67
CA ASP A 157 5.04 -16.92 8.71
C ASP A 157 3.97 -16.54 7.70
N LYS A 158 3.02 -15.75 8.16
CA LYS A 158 1.99 -15.08 7.40
C LYS A 158 2.13 -13.58 7.61
N THR A 159 2.62 -12.90 6.60
CA THR A 159 2.77 -11.45 6.61
C THR A 159 1.44 -10.78 6.27
N ILE A 160 1.00 -9.85 7.12
CA ILE A 160 -0.28 -9.15 6.97
C ILE A 160 -0.02 -7.65 6.87
N ILE A 161 -0.41 -7.07 5.73
CA ILE A 161 -0.42 -5.62 5.52
C ILE A 161 -1.86 -5.13 5.64
N THR A 162 -2.07 -4.06 6.39
CA THR A 162 -3.37 -3.41 6.55
C THR A 162 -3.24 -1.94 6.19
N ILE A 163 -4.01 -1.49 5.19
CA ILE A 163 -4.08 -0.08 4.76
C ILE A 163 -5.49 0.42 5.03
N TYR A 164 -5.63 1.58 5.63
CA TYR A 164 -6.94 2.09 6.08
C TYR A 164 -7.20 3.57 5.74
N ARG A 165 -6.52 4.10 4.73
CA ARG A 165 -6.81 5.43 4.15
C ARG A 165 -6.61 5.41 2.65
N MET A 166 -7.48 6.14 1.94
CA MET A 166 -7.34 6.36 0.49
C MET A 166 -6.23 7.38 0.18
N GLU A 167 -6.00 8.31 1.10
CA GLU A 167 -4.95 9.32 0.98
C GLU A 167 -3.57 8.64 0.88
N GLU A 168 -2.83 8.95 -0.16
CA GLU A 168 -1.50 8.40 -0.43
C GLU A 168 -1.47 6.86 -0.58
N LEU A 169 -2.60 6.22 -0.91
CA LEU A 169 -2.79 4.76 -0.92
C LEU A 169 -1.61 4.00 -1.54
N MET A 170 -1.22 4.34 -2.77
CA MET A 170 -0.16 3.60 -3.48
C MET A 170 1.22 3.77 -2.82
N LYS A 171 1.51 4.96 -2.30
CA LYS A 171 2.74 5.24 -1.56
C LYS A 171 2.83 4.41 -0.27
N VAL A 172 1.72 4.32 0.47
CA VAL A 172 1.65 3.53 1.70
C VAL A 172 1.76 2.04 1.40
N ILE A 173 1.11 1.55 0.33
CA ILE A 173 1.25 0.16 -0.10
C ILE A 173 2.71 -0.19 -0.40
N ILE A 174 3.42 0.66 -1.16
CA ILE A 174 4.86 0.44 -1.45
C ILE A 174 5.67 0.41 -0.16
N HIS A 175 5.44 1.35 0.76
CA HIS A 175 6.13 1.42 2.04
C HIS A 175 5.97 0.13 2.85
N GLU A 176 4.73 -0.35 3.00
CA GLU A 176 4.45 -1.57 3.77
C GLU A 176 4.94 -2.85 3.04
N LEU A 177 4.94 -2.86 1.71
CA LEU A 177 5.54 -3.96 0.94
C LEU A 177 7.06 -4.03 1.14
N ILE A 178 7.76 -2.90 1.21
CA ILE A 178 9.19 -2.87 1.52
C ILE A 178 9.43 -3.52 2.89
N HIS A 179 8.64 -3.18 3.91
CA HIS A 179 8.74 -3.84 5.23
C HIS A 179 8.47 -5.35 5.15
N ALA A 180 7.49 -5.76 4.36
CA ALA A 180 7.12 -7.17 4.21
C ALA A 180 8.22 -8.01 3.53
N PHE A 181 8.98 -7.38 2.64
CA PHE A 181 9.99 -8.06 1.81
C PHE A 181 11.45 -7.78 2.24
N GLN A 182 11.67 -7.09 3.33
CA GLN A 182 12.98 -6.96 3.97
C GLN A 182 13.30 -8.22 4.78
#